data_710c01b8966e15b3c0d717745d8258f1
#
_entry.id   710c01b8966e15b3c0d717745d8258f1
#
_cell.length_a   1.000
_cell.length_b   1.000
_cell.length_c   1.000
_cell.angle_alpha   90.00
_cell.angle_beta   90.00
_cell.angle_gamma   90.00
#
_symmetry.space_group_name_H-M   'P 1'
#
loop_
_entity.id
_entity.type
_entity.pdbx_description
1 polymer ?
#
loop_
_entity_poly.entity_id
_entity_poly.type
_entity_poly.pdbx_seq_one_letter_code
_entity_poly.pdbx_strand_id
1 'polypeptide(L)'
;MADTGVGLRSERGPVLLALMVSSGVIAIDATILATAVPSIVKDLGGFTQFPWLFSVYLLAQAVTVPVYAKLADTVGRKPLILFGIGLFLLGSVLCGFARRMPVLIAFRAIQGLGAGAVQPMAITIAGDIYTVAERARVQGYLASVWGISSVVGPTLGGLFSQLHAWRWIFFVNVPLCLLAGFLIVRNFSEQIERRHHRVDYAGAILLTLSMTLIILGVLEGGQSWAWSSPASLTVFAAGAALLVAFVLAERRAAEPVLPLWVLSRRLLLTTSLISLGVGAILIGLTSYVPTYLESSLGSPPIVAGLALGALTMGWPIAAGLAGRLFYLRYGFRATVLIGMGLAVAGAALLALSGHTPTLALVAGSCFVIGLGMGLVASPSLIAAQASVDWAERGVVTGTNMFARSIGSAVGIAIFGAVANGIISSRGGEADPRAVTAGASGVFIAVLLAAVLTVLAALFMPKVRAEAATEPAGAPEPVAVGPTESSAAPDPIAGGAEGAEPAR
;
A
#
# COMPACT_ATOMS: atom_id res chain seq x y z
N MET A 1 -15.55 -18.69 -27.80
CA MET A 1 -15.40 -18.69 -26.33
C MET A 1 -14.28 -17.74 -26.02
N ALA A 2 -14.61 -16.52 -25.59
CA ALA A 2 -13.59 -15.57 -25.15
C ALA A 2 -12.89 -16.16 -23.92
N ASP A 3 -11.57 -16.09 -23.91
CA ASP A 3 -10.74 -16.59 -22.81
C ASP A 3 -11.02 -15.72 -21.56
N THR A 4 -11.91 -16.20 -20.70
CA THR A 4 -12.26 -15.56 -19.41
C THR A 4 -11.11 -15.66 -18.41
N GLY A 5 -9.89 -15.93 -18.90
CA GLY A 5 -8.68 -16.04 -18.12
C GLY A 5 -8.25 -14.72 -17.48
N VAL A 6 -7.66 -14.81 -16.27
CA VAL A 6 -7.00 -13.67 -15.62
C VAL A 6 -5.61 -13.49 -16.22
N GLY A 7 -5.36 -12.37 -16.88
CA GLY A 7 -4.04 -12.06 -17.44
C GLY A 7 -4.06 -10.80 -18.30
N LEU A 8 -2.88 -10.32 -18.70
CA LEU A 8 -2.74 -9.12 -19.53
C LEU A 8 -3.33 -9.30 -20.96
N ARG A 9 -3.55 -10.53 -21.39
CA ARG A 9 -4.15 -10.86 -22.69
C ARG A 9 -5.66 -11.12 -22.63
N SER A 10 -6.27 -11.10 -21.45
CA SER A 10 -7.72 -11.25 -21.27
C SER A 10 -8.47 -9.97 -21.65
N GLU A 11 -9.78 -10.03 -21.83
CA GLU A 11 -10.64 -8.86 -22.04
C GLU A 11 -10.46 -7.76 -20.97
N ARG A 12 -10.19 -8.19 -19.72
CA ARG A 12 -9.93 -7.29 -18.59
C ARG A 12 -8.44 -6.93 -18.46
N GLY A 13 -7.58 -7.43 -19.34
CA GLY A 13 -6.13 -7.17 -19.35
C GLY A 13 -5.76 -5.70 -19.39
N PRO A 14 -6.37 -4.85 -20.22
CA PRO A 14 -6.09 -3.42 -20.25
C PRO A 14 -6.38 -2.70 -18.94
N VAL A 15 -7.44 -3.10 -18.21
CA VAL A 15 -7.74 -2.55 -16.88
C VAL A 15 -6.70 -3.03 -15.86
N LEU A 16 -6.35 -4.32 -15.88
CA LEU A 16 -5.29 -4.85 -15.02
C LEU A 16 -3.97 -4.10 -15.24
N LEU A 17 -3.59 -3.88 -16.51
CA LEU A 17 -2.40 -3.09 -16.83
C LEU A 17 -2.49 -1.66 -16.29
N ALA A 18 -3.65 -1.02 -16.41
CA ALA A 18 -3.87 0.32 -15.86
C ALA A 18 -3.66 0.36 -14.33
N LEU A 19 -4.19 -0.64 -13.61
CA LEU A 19 -4.01 -0.76 -12.15
C LEU A 19 -2.55 -1.07 -11.78
N MET A 20 -1.87 -1.92 -12.56
CA MET A 20 -0.44 -2.21 -12.38
C MET A 20 0.42 -0.97 -12.59
N VAL A 21 0.19 -0.20 -13.66
CA VAL A 21 0.93 1.04 -13.93
C VAL A 21 0.66 2.06 -12.83
N SER A 22 -0.59 2.22 -12.39
CA SER A 22 -0.96 3.13 -11.29
C SER A 22 -0.25 2.76 -9.98
N SER A 23 -0.22 1.47 -9.63
CA SER A 23 0.53 0.97 -8.47
C SER A 23 2.03 1.14 -8.65
N GLY A 24 2.52 0.97 -9.88
CA GLY A 24 3.93 1.11 -10.26
C GLY A 24 4.48 2.52 -10.05
N VAL A 25 3.68 3.54 -10.37
CA VAL A 25 4.02 4.94 -10.10
C VAL A 25 4.38 5.13 -8.62
N ILE A 26 3.50 4.65 -7.73
CA ILE A 26 3.70 4.78 -6.27
C ILE A 26 4.90 3.96 -5.80
N ALA A 27 5.05 2.73 -6.31
CA ALA A 27 6.11 1.81 -5.90
C ALA A 27 7.51 2.30 -6.36
N ILE A 28 7.63 2.81 -7.57
CA ILE A 28 8.88 3.38 -8.09
C ILE A 28 9.24 4.63 -7.29
N ASP A 29 8.29 5.55 -7.08
CA ASP A 29 8.54 6.78 -6.32
C ASP A 29 9.02 6.49 -4.90
N ALA A 30 8.42 5.52 -4.22
CA ALA A 30 8.80 5.12 -2.87
C ALA A 30 10.23 4.56 -2.78
N THR A 31 10.74 3.93 -3.84
CA THR A 31 12.04 3.25 -3.85
C THR A 31 13.16 4.06 -4.47
N ILE A 32 12.88 4.89 -5.48
CA ILE A 32 13.87 5.67 -6.23
C ILE A 32 14.52 6.78 -5.38
N LEU A 33 13.75 7.38 -4.47
CA LEU A 33 14.19 8.50 -3.66
C LEU A 33 15.35 8.11 -2.71
N ALA A 34 15.32 6.90 -2.15
CA ALA A 34 16.28 6.45 -1.15
C ALA A 34 17.75 6.59 -1.61
N THR A 35 18.03 6.23 -2.86
CA THR A 35 19.38 6.31 -3.44
C THR A 35 19.76 7.70 -3.94
N ALA A 36 18.79 8.62 -4.07
CA ALA A 36 19.02 9.99 -4.52
C ALA A 36 19.25 10.98 -3.36
N VAL A 37 18.95 10.61 -2.12
CA VAL A 37 19.07 11.49 -0.92
C VAL A 37 20.43 12.19 -0.83
N PRO A 38 21.60 11.51 -0.97
CA PRO A 38 22.89 12.17 -0.85
C PRO A 38 23.06 13.29 -1.89
N SER A 39 22.61 13.07 -3.12
CA SER A 39 22.68 14.05 -4.21
C SER A 39 21.75 15.23 -3.98
N ILE A 40 20.55 14.99 -3.46
CA ILE A 40 19.56 16.03 -3.09
C ILE A 40 20.13 16.92 -1.98
N VAL A 41 20.67 16.31 -0.91
CA VAL A 41 21.26 17.02 0.21
C VAL A 41 22.47 17.83 -0.19
N LYS A 42 23.31 17.31 -1.11
CA LYS A 42 24.46 18.03 -1.65
C LYS A 42 24.05 19.28 -2.44
N ASP A 43 22.94 19.23 -3.19
CA ASP A 43 22.47 20.34 -4.03
C ASP A 43 21.63 21.37 -3.28
N LEU A 44 20.71 20.93 -2.40
CA LEU A 44 19.75 21.78 -1.72
C LEU A 44 20.17 22.14 -0.28
N GLY A 45 21.17 21.45 0.29
CA GLY A 45 21.49 21.50 1.71
C GLY A 45 20.41 20.79 2.56
N GLY A 46 20.37 21.11 3.86
CA GLY A 46 19.31 20.64 4.77
C GLY A 46 19.45 19.17 5.18
N PHE A 47 20.66 18.74 5.52
CA PHE A 47 20.93 17.36 5.99
C PHE A 47 20.01 16.95 7.15
N THR A 48 19.76 17.84 8.11
CA THR A 48 18.86 17.57 9.23
C THR A 48 17.40 17.47 8.84
N GLN A 49 17.02 17.98 7.67
CA GLN A 49 15.64 18.02 7.18
C GLN A 49 15.30 16.88 6.22
N PHE A 50 16.31 16.15 5.69
CA PHE A 50 16.03 15.14 4.67
C PHE A 50 15.08 14.01 5.14
N PRO A 51 15.01 13.59 6.41
CA PRO A 51 14.07 12.56 6.83
C PRO A 51 12.61 12.94 6.56
N TRP A 52 12.31 14.24 6.59
CA TRP A 52 10.98 14.75 6.25
C TRP A 52 10.53 14.46 4.82
N LEU A 53 11.45 14.23 3.88
CA LEU A 53 11.10 13.87 2.50
C LEU A 53 10.30 12.56 2.44
N PHE A 54 10.60 11.63 3.33
CA PHE A 54 9.88 10.37 3.47
C PHE A 54 8.67 10.52 4.40
N SER A 55 8.90 11.09 5.58
CA SER A 55 7.89 11.19 6.64
C SER A 55 6.65 11.96 6.19
N VAL A 56 6.81 13.13 5.56
CA VAL A 56 5.66 13.94 5.13
C VAL A 56 4.84 13.27 4.03
N TYR A 57 5.51 12.57 3.11
CA TYR A 57 4.84 11.80 2.06
C TYR A 57 4.01 10.66 2.65
N LEU A 58 4.63 9.82 3.51
CA LEU A 58 3.95 8.71 4.18
C LEU A 58 2.83 9.20 5.09
N LEU A 59 3.05 10.32 5.80
CA LEU A 59 2.06 10.97 6.63
C LEU A 59 0.85 11.40 5.80
N ALA A 60 1.07 12.17 4.74
CA ALA A 60 0.03 12.64 3.85
C ALA A 60 -0.74 11.48 3.19
N GLN A 61 -0.02 10.44 2.77
CA GLN A 61 -0.62 9.22 2.24
C GLN A 61 -1.49 8.52 3.28
N ALA A 62 -0.97 8.29 4.49
CA ALA A 62 -1.67 7.52 5.51
C ALA A 62 -2.98 8.19 5.96
N VAL A 63 -2.94 9.51 6.20
CA VAL A 63 -4.12 10.24 6.71
C VAL A 63 -5.24 10.38 5.67
N THR A 64 -4.90 10.34 4.38
CA THR A 64 -5.90 10.49 3.31
C THR A 64 -6.53 9.17 2.87
N VAL A 65 -5.91 8.03 3.15
CA VAL A 65 -6.44 6.69 2.78
C VAL A 65 -7.87 6.48 3.25
N PRO A 66 -8.25 6.65 4.54
CA PRO A 66 -9.62 6.42 4.97
C PRO A 66 -10.61 7.44 4.41
N VAL A 67 -10.17 8.69 4.21
CA VAL A 67 -10.99 9.75 3.60
C VAL A 67 -11.34 9.40 2.15
N TYR A 68 -10.33 9.02 1.36
CA TYR A 68 -10.54 8.63 -0.03
C TYR A 68 -11.30 7.31 -0.17
N ALA A 69 -11.11 6.37 0.74
CA ALA A 69 -11.89 5.14 0.76
C ALA A 69 -13.39 5.44 0.88
N LYS A 70 -13.78 6.32 1.80
CA LYS A 70 -15.19 6.74 1.94
C LYS A 70 -15.66 7.55 0.74
N LEU A 71 -14.83 8.46 0.23
CA LEU A 71 -15.16 9.27 -0.92
C LEU A 71 -15.38 8.41 -2.18
N ALA A 72 -14.66 7.29 -2.32
CA ALA A 72 -14.84 6.35 -3.41
C ALA A 72 -16.24 5.73 -3.47
N ASP A 73 -16.85 5.50 -2.31
CA ASP A 73 -18.20 4.94 -2.23
C ASP A 73 -19.28 5.95 -2.61
N THR A 74 -18.97 7.27 -2.57
CA THR A 74 -19.90 8.36 -2.89
C THR A 74 -19.70 8.92 -4.30
N VAL A 75 -18.46 9.16 -4.71
CA VAL A 75 -18.10 9.83 -5.98
C VAL A 75 -17.77 8.81 -7.08
N GLY A 76 -17.41 7.59 -6.70
CA GLY A 76 -16.95 6.53 -7.58
C GLY A 76 -15.42 6.36 -7.55
N ARG A 77 -14.98 5.17 -7.97
CA ARG A 77 -13.56 4.78 -7.95
C ARG A 77 -12.77 5.44 -9.07
N LYS A 78 -13.39 5.54 -10.29
CA LYS A 78 -12.74 6.12 -11.47
C LYS A 78 -12.38 7.60 -11.31
N PRO A 79 -13.29 8.50 -10.92
CA PRO A 79 -12.95 9.90 -10.70
C PRO A 79 -11.89 10.08 -9.62
N LEU A 80 -11.94 9.25 -8.58
CA LEU A 80 -11.05 9.38 -7.44
C LEU A 80 -9.62 8.89 -7.74
N ILE A 81 -9.46 7.77 -8.45
CA ILE A 81 -8.11 7.32 -8.86
C ILE A 81 -7.49 8.31 -9.84
N LEU A 82 -8.27 8.89 -10.76
CA LEU A 82 -7.79 9.92 -11.68
C LEU A 82 -7.40 11.21 -10.96
N PHE A 83 -8.18 11.63 -9.97
CA PHE A 83 -7.83 12.76 -9.10
C PHE A 83 -6.51 12.47 -8.35
N GLY A 84 -6.36 11.27 -7.79
CA GLY A 84 -5.13 10.86 -7.10
C GLY A 84 -3.92 10.87 -8.01
N ILE A 85 -4.03 10.32 -9.22
CA ILE A 85 -2.96 10.33 -10.25
C ILE A 85 -2.62 11.78 -10.64
N GLY A 86 -3.62 12.64 -10.84
CA GLY A 86 -3.44 14.06 -11.19
C GLY A 86 -2.72 14.83 -10.07
N LEU A 87 -3.13 14.62 -8.81
CA LEU A 87 -2.50 15.27 -7.65
C LEU A 87 -1.08 14.76 -7.42
N PHE A 88 -0.85 13.46 -7.58
CA PHE A 88 0.48 12.86 -7.52
C PHE A 88 1.40 13.41 -8.61
N LEU A 89 0.89 13.51 -9.85
CA LEU A 89 1.61 14.09 -10.99
C LEU A 89 1.98 15.56 -10.72
N LEU A 90 1.02 16.36 -10.25
CA LEU A 90 1.26 17.75 -9.88
C LEU A 90 2.38 17.85 -8.82
N GLY A 91 2.27 17.08 -7.73
CA GLY A 91 3.29 17.02 -6.68
C GLY A 91 4.66 16.61 -7.22
N SER A 92 4.69 15.62 -8.12
CA SER A 92 5.93 15.14 -8.73
C SER A 92 6.60 16.22 -9.59
N VAL A 93 5.85 16.90 -10.46
CA VAL A 93 6.36 18.00 -11.28
C VAL A 93 6.89 19.13 -10.40
N LEU A 94 6.14 19.52 -9.37
CA LEU A 94 6.57 20.54 -8.40
C LEU A 94 7.86 20.15 -7.68
N CYS A 95 8.00 18.89 -7.24
CA CYS A 95 9.23 18.37 -6.63
C CYS A 95 10.45 18.50 -7.57
N GLY A 96 10.27 18.22 -8.86
CA GLY A 96 11.33 18.37 -9.86
C GLY A 96 11.83 19.83 -10.01
N PHE A 97 10.97 20.81 -9.73
CA PHE A 97 11.33 22.24 -9.77
C PHE A 97 11.76 22.83 -8.43
N ALA A 98 11.78 22.05 -7.36
CA ALA A 98 12.15 22.55 -6.04
C ALA A 98 13.62 23.03 -6.00
N ARG A 99 13.83 24.20 -5.39
CA ARG A 99 15.14 24.85 -5.25
C ARG A 99 15.63 24.96 -3.80
N ARG A 100 14.82 24.50 -2.84
CA ARG A 100 15.13 24.52 -1.41
C ARG A 100 14.51 23.31 -0.74
N MET A 101 15.16 22.75 0.27
CA MET A 101 14.70 21.57 0.99
C MET A 101 13.28 21.73 1.58
N PRO A 102 12.90 22.81 2.27
CA PRO A 102 11.54 22.97 2.81
C PRO A 102 10.45 22.99 1.71
N VAL A 103 10.78 23.57 0.54
CA VAL A 103 9.85 23.59 -0.62
C VAL A 103 9.66 22.19 -1.19
N LEU A 104 10.76 21.42 -1.31
CA LEU A 104 10.69 20.03 -1.73
C LEU A 104 9.84 19.20 -0.76
N ILE A 105 10.01 19.38 0.54
CA ILE A 105 9.21 18.72 1.58
C ILE A 105 7.72 19.07 1.42
N ALA A 106 7.37 20.35 1.24
CA ALA A 106 5.98 20.75 1.02
C ALA A 106 5.36 20.12 -0.24
N PHE A 107 6.11 20.03 -1.34
CA PHE A 107 5.66 19.38 -2.56
C PHE A 107 5.53 17.87 -2.43
N ARG A 108 6.37 17.25 -1.61
CA ARG A 108 6.23 15.83 -1.23
C ARG A 108 4.92 15.56 -0.46
N ALA A 109 4.46 16.51 0.37
CA ALA A 109 3.14 16.39 1.01
C ALA A 109 2.02 16.32 -0.05
N ILE A 110 2.05 17.19 -1.06
CA ILE A 110 1.06 17.19 -2.17
C ILE A 110 1.09 15.84 -2.91
N GLN A 111 2.30 15.33 -3.21
CA GLN A 111 2.49 14.04 -3.86
C GLN A 111 1.93 12.89 -3.00
N GLY A 112 2.19 12.92 -1.68
CA GLY A 112 1.64 11.95 -0.72
C GLY A 112 0.12 11.95 -0.64
N LEU A 113 -0.52 13.14 -0.69
CA LEU A 113 -1.99 13.25 -0.77
C LEU A 113 -2.54 12.51 -2.01
N GLY A 114 -1.87 12.62 -3.17
CA GLY A 114 -2.26 11.89 -4.38
C GLY A 114 -2.07 10.37 -4.23
N ALA A 115 -0.95 9.94 -3.67
CA ALA A 115 -0.63 8.53 -3.44
C ALA A 115 -1.66 7.83 -2.55
N GLY A 116 -2.22 8.55 -1.57
CA GLY A 116 -3.25 8.05 -0.66
C GLY A 116 -4.55 7.65 -1.35
N ALA A 117 -4.86 8.20 -2.54
CA ALA A 117 -6.00 7.78 -3.35
C ALA A 117 -5.65 6.60 -4.28
N VAL A 118 -4.49 6.63 -4.93
CA VAL A 118 -4.15 5.71 -6.02
C VAL A 118 -4.08 4.26 -5.55
N GLN A 119 -3.34 3.98 -4.48
CA GLN A 119 -3.09 2.61 -4.02
C GLN A 119 -4.36 1.90 -3.53
N PRO A 120 -5.19 2.49 -2.63
CA PRO A 120 -6.43 1.84 -2.20
C PRO A 120 -7.42 1.64 -3.36
N MET A 121 -7.52 2.64 -4.25
CA MET A 121 -8.45 2.55 -5.39
C MET A 121 -8.05 1.45 -6.36
N ALA A 122 -6.76 1.27 -6.66
CA ALA A 122 -6.30 0.18 -7.50
C ALA A 122 -6.71 -1.19 -6.94
N ILE A 123 -6.60 -1.38 -5.62
CA ILE A 123 -6.98 -2.62 -4.94
C ILE A 123 -8.50 -2.79 -4.89
N THR A 124 -9.25 -1.72 -4.63
CA THR A 124 -10.71 -1.75 -4.58
C THR A 124 -11.29 -2.07 -5.96
N ILE A 125 -10.83 -1.40 -7.01
CA ILE A 125 -11.23 -1.66 -8.40
C ILE A 125 -10.94 -3.13 -8.78
N ALA A 126 -9.77 -3.66 -8.41
CA ALA A 126 -9.46 -5.07 -8.61
C ALA A 126 -10.44 -5.98 -7.85
N GLY A 127 -10.85 -5.60 -6.64
CA GLY A 127 -11.88 -6.30 -5.86
C GLY A 127 -13.29 -6.24 -6.48
N ASP A 128 -13.59 -5.22 -7.28
CA ASP A 128 -14.89 -5.06 -7.92
C ASP A 128 -15.01 -5.83 -9.25
N ILE A 129 -13.93 -5.86 -10.04
CA ILE A 129 -13.92 -6.43 -11.39
C ILE A 129 -13.69 -7.95 -11.38
N TYR A 130 -12.90 -8.47 -10.42
CA TYR A 130 -12.47 -9.85 -10.39
C TYR A 130 -13.19 -10.67 -9.32
N THR A 131 -13.53 -11.91 -9.65
CA THR A 131 -14.11 -12.88 -8.72
C THR A 131 -13.12 -13.23 -7.60
N VAL A 132 -13.61 -13.78 -6.49
CA VAL A 132 -12.76 -14.17 -5.34
C VAL A 132 -11.64 -15.13 -5.77
N ALA A 133 -11.95 -16.07 -6.67
CA ALA A 133 -10.97 -17.03 -7.19
C ALA A 133 -9.87 -16.35 -8.05
N GLU A 134 -10.24 -15.31 -8.80
CA GLU A 134 -9.33 -14.58 -9.69
C GLU A 134 -8.45 -13.59 -8.91
N ARG A 135 -8.96 -13.02 -7.80
CA ARG A 135 -8.28 -11.97 -7.02
C ARG A 135 -6.89 -12.36 -6.54
N ALA A 136 -6.65 -13.65 -6.21
CA ALA A 136 -5.31 -14.08 -5.83
C ALA A 136 -4.28 -13.84 -6.94
N ARG A 137 -4.64 -14.18 -8.19
CA ARG A 137 -3.76 -13.98 -9.34
C ARG A 137 -3.56 -12.49 -9.63
N VAL A 138 -4.63 -11.71 -9.56
CA VAL A 138 -4.58 -10.24 -9.74
C VAL A 138 -3.72 -9.58 -8.66
N GLN A 139 -3.87 -9.97 -7.40
CA GLN A 139 -3.02 -9.48 -6.31
C GLN A 139 -1.55 -9.88 -6.51
N GLY A 140 -1.29 -11.05 -7.09
CA GLY A 140 0.06 -11.45 -7.50
C GLY A 140 0.65 -10.49 -8.54
N TYR A 141 -0.12 -10.10 -9.55
CA TYR A 141 0.30 -9.09 -10.55
C TYR A 141 0.57 -7.72 -9.91
N LEU A 142 -0.32 -7.23 -9.05
CA LEU A 142 -0.13 -5.96 -8.35
C LEU A 142 1.09 -6.00 -7.43
N ALA A 143 1.30 -7.09 -6.70
CA ALA A 143 2.45 -7.27 -5.84
C ALA A 143 3.77 -7.40 -6.62
N SER A 144 3.75 -8.01 -7.84
CA SER A 144 4.95 -8.12 -8.68
C SER A 144 5.49 -6.75 -9.11
N VAL A 145 4.61 -5.76 -9.26
CA VAL A 145 5.00 -4.37 -9.57
C VAL A 145 5.90 -3.80 -8.46
N TRP A 146 5.58 -4.06 -7.19
CA TRP A 146 6.43 -3.66 -6.06
C TRP A 146 7.79 -4.39 -6.08
N GLY A 147 7.80 -5.69 -6.43
CA GLY A 147 9.03 -6.45 -6.61
C GLY A 147 9.93 -5.88 -7.71
N ILE A 148 9.37 -5.53 -8.85
CA ILE A 148 10.11 -4.89 -9.96
C ILE A 148 10.61 -3.52 -9.53
N SER A 149 9.76 -2.72 -8.88
CA SER A 149 10.08 -1.37 -8.45
C SER A 149 11.21 -1.34 -7.41
N SER A 150 11.33 -2.38 -6.57
CA SER A 150 12.40 -2.48 -5.58
C SER A 150 13.80 -2.66 -6.19
N VAL A 151 13.88 -3.07 -7.45
CA VAL A 151 15.14 -3.17 -8.21
C VAL A 151 15.31 -1.96 -9.14
N VAL A 152 14.25 -1.62 -9.89
CA VAL A 152 14.28 -0.53 -10.87
C VAL A 152 14.44 0.83 -10.19
N GLY A 153 13.76 1.06 -9.04
CA GLY A 153 13.82 2.32 -8.32
C GLY A 153 15.23 2.71 -7.90
N PRO A 154 15.91 1.91 -7.05
CA PRO A 154 17.29 2.20 -6.66
C PRO A 154 18.27 2.30 -7.83
N THR A 155 18.07 1.49 -8.87
CA THR A 155 18.93 1.54 -10.08
C THR A 155 18.78 2.89 -10.80
N LEU A 156 17.56 3.35 -11.05
CA LEU A 156 17.30 4.66 -11.67
C LEU A 156 17.74 5.81 -10.76
N GLY A 157 17.47 5.73 -9.46
CA GLY A 157 17.88 6.75 -8.51
C GLY A 157 19.40 6.89 -8.42
N GLY A 158 20.12 5.77 -8.39
CA GLY A 158 21.58 5.74 -8.45
C GLY A 158 22.13 6.30 -9.76
N LEU A 159 21.55 5.95 -10.90
CA LEU A 159 21.92 6.46 -12.22
C LEU A 159 21.75 7.99 -12.30
N PHE A 160 20.58 8.50 -11.92
CA PHE A 160 20.34 9.95 -11.96
C PHE A 160 21.21 10.71 -10.95
N SER A 161 21.54 10.09 -9.80
CA SER A 161 22.49 10.67 -8.84
C SER A 161 23.89 10.77 -9.41
N GLN A 162 24.39 9.73 -10.10
CA GLN A 162 25.69 9.74 -10.77
C GLN A 162 25.77 10.78 -11.89
N LEU A 163 24.69 10.97 -12.64
CA LEU A 163 24.57 11.96 -13.71
C LEU A 163 24.34 13.39 -13.18
N HIS A 164 24.36 13.62 -11.87
CA HIS A 164 24.03 14.90 -11.21
C HIS A 164 22.65 15.46 -11.64
N ALA A 165 21.74 14.57 -12.00
CA ALA A 165 20.41 14.87 -12.54
C ALA A 165 19.27 14.33 -11.63
N TRP A 166 19.45 14.40 -10.30
CA TRP A 166 18.53 13.84 -9.31
C TRP A 166 17.07 14.29 -9.50
N ARG A 167 16.82 15.46 -10.08
CA ARG A 167 15.46 15.97 -10.36
C ARG A 167 14.66 15.05 -11.26
N TRP A 168 15.33 14.26 -12.12
CA TRP A 168 14.68 13.31 -13.01
C TRP A 168 14.00 12.16 -12.27
N ILE A 169 14.35 11.89 -11.01
CA ILE A 169 13.61 10.91 -10.20
C ILE A 169 12.12 11.25 -10.07
N PHE A 170 11.79 12.55 -10.07
CA PHE A 170 10.42 13.02 -10.06
C PHE A 170 9.80 13.09 -11.46
N PHE A 171 10.57 13.50 -12.47
CA PHE A 171 10.05 13.59 -13.84
C PHE A 171 9.78 12.23 -14.49
N VAL A 172 10.42 11.15 -14.06
CA VAL A 172 10.07 9.77 -14.46
C VAL A 172 8.61 9.43 -14.18
N ASN A 173 8.03 10.01 -13.14
CA ASN A 173 6.61 9.79 -12.80
C ASN A 173 5.66 10.42 -13.83
N VAL A 174 6.10 11.44 -14.59
CA VAL A 174 5.25 12.14 -15.57
C VAL A 174 4.70 11.19 -16.65
N PRO A 175 5.55 10.52 -17.45
CA PRO A 175 5.05 9.59 -18.45
C PRO A 175 4.28 8.42 -17.84
N LEU A 176 4.65 7.95 -16.66
CA LEU A 176 3.94 6.87 -15.98
C LEU A 176 2.53 7.28 -15.53
N CYS A 177 2.38 8.48 -14.94
CA CYS A 177 1.08 9.03 -14.54
C CYS A 177 0.17 9.28 -15.76
N LEU A 178 0.72 9.84 -16.85
CA LEU A 178 -0.02 10.07 -18.08
C LEU A 178 -0.50 8.74 -18.68
N LEU A 179 0.37 7.72 -18.72
CA LEU A 179 0.01 6.39 -19.17
C LEU A 179 -1.06 5.76 -18.28
N ALA A 180 -0.90 5.81 -16.96
CA ALA A 180 -1.86 5.29 -16.01
C ALA A 180 -3.23 5.96 -16.19
N GLY A 181 -3.26 7.30 -16.23
CA GLY A 181 -4.48 8.08 -16.44
C GLY A 181 -5.15 7.76 -17.77
N PHE A 182 -4.38 7.71 -18.87
CA PHE A 182 -4.88 7.34 -20.19
C PHE A 182 -5.51 5.93 -20.20
N LEU A 183 -4.83 4.94 -19.62
CA LEU A 183 -5.32 3.58 -19.56
C LEU A 183 -6.61 3.47 -18.72
N ILE A 184 -6.68 4.17 -17.58
CA ILE A 184 -7.90 4.21 -16.74
C ILE A 184 -9.05 4.86 -17.49
N VAL A 185 -8.82 6.01 -18.13
CA VAL A 185 -9.88 6.73 -18.87
C VAL A 185 -10.44 5.86 -19.99
N ARG A 186 -9.57 5.21 -20.75
CA ARG A 186 -9.94 4.44 -21.94
C ARG A 186 -10.59 3.10 -21.63
N ASN A 187 -10.09 2.37 -20.63
CA ASN A 187 -10.41 0.95 -20.44
C ASN A 187 -11.29 0.67 -19.23
N PHE A 188 -11.40 1.60 -18.27
CA PHE A 188 -12.23 1.43 -17.09
C PHE A 188 -13.48 2.30 -17.18
N SER A 189 -14.65 1.66 -17.25
CA SER A 189 -15.96 2.32 -17.12
C SER A 189 -16.62 1.84 -15.83
N GLU A 190 -17.14 2.77 -15.07
CA GLU A 190 -17.87 2.52 -13.82
C GLU A 190 -19.28 3.04 -14.00
N GLN A 191 -20.28 2.20 -13.75
CA GLN A 191 -21.68 2.62 -13.66
C GLN A 191 -21.93 3.00 -12.19
N ILE A 192 -21.94 4.29 -11.92
CA ILE A 192 -22.20 4.80 -10.57
C ILE A 192 -23.71 4.94 -10.41
N GLU A 193 -24.35 4.13 -9.60
CA GLU A 193 -25.61 4.49 -8.99
C GLU A 193 -25.32 5.63 -8.00
N ARG A 194 -25.54 6.86 -8.41
CA ARG A 194 -25.36 8.03 -7.57
C ARG A 194 -26.34 7.96 -6.40
N ARG A 195 -25.90 7.39 -5.30
CA ARG A 195 -26.57 7.53 -4.02
C ARG A 195 -26.14 8.88 -3.43
N HIS A 196 -27.10 9.70 -3.04
CA HIS A 196 -26.83 10.96 -2.34
C HIS A 196 -26.36 10.62 -0.92
N HIS A 197 -25.06 10.42 -0.76
CA HIS A 197 -24.44 10.23 0.53
C HIS A 197 -23.91 11.57 1.08
N ARG A 198 -24.09 11.79 2.37
CA ARG A 198 -23.52 12.94 3.07
C ARG A 198 -22.14 12.59 3.55
N VAL A 199 -21.10 13.27 3.07
CA VAL A 199 -19.73 13.08 3.55
C VAL A 199 -19.61 13.74 4.93
N ASP A 200 -19.15 13.00 5.92
CA ASP A 200 -18.81 13.53 7.25
C ASP A 200 -17.47 14.27 7.20
N TYR A 201 -17.50 15.54 6.83
CA TYR A 201 -16.31 16.39 6.80
C TYR A 201 -15.69 16.57 8.19
N ALA A 202 -16.50 16.61 9.26
CA ALA A 202 -16.00 16.80 10.61
C ALA A 202 -15.20 15.58 11.08
N GLY A 203 -15.74 14.37 10.89
CA GLY A 203 -15.02 13.12 11.15
C GLY A 203 -13.74 13.00 10.32
N ALA A 204 -13.79 13.33 9.02
CA ALA A 204 -12.63 13.32 8.14
C ALA A 204 -11.51 14.25 8.62
N ILE A 205 -11.84 15.48 9.03
CA ILE A 205 -10.87 16.46 9.54
C ILE A 205 -10.29 15.99 10.89
N LEU A 206 -11.13 15.55 11.82
CA LEU A 206 -10.70 15.08 13.14
C LEU A 206 -9.78 13.86 13.03
N LEU A 207 -10.15 12.89 12.17
CA LEU A 207 -9.30 11.73 11.90
C LEU A 207 -7.96 12.13 11.29
N THR A 208 -7.98 13.00 10.28
CA THR A 208 -6.77 13.49 9.61
C THR A 208 -5.85 14.19 10.60
N LEU A 209 -6.35 15.14 11.37
CA LEU A 209 -5.54 15.87 12.36
C LEU A 209 -5.01 14.95 13.46
N SER A 210 -5.86 14.07 14.00
CA SER A 210 -5.45 13.10 15.02
C SER A 210 -4.32 12.20 14.51
N MET A 211 -4.52 11.59 13.33
CA MET A 211 -3.51 10.70 12.74
C MET A 211 -2.25 11.44 12.35
N THR A 212 -2.37 12.68 11.87
CA THR A 212 -1.22 13.54 11.58
C THR A 212 -0.37 13.72 12.84
N LEU A 213 -0.97 14.10 13.97
CA LEU A 213 -0.24 14.30 15.21
C LEU A 213 0.35 13.00 15.75
N ILE A 214 -0.41 11.90 15.76
CA ILE A 214 0.08 10.60 16.25
C ILE A 214 1.26 10.12 15.40
N ILE A 215 1.13 10.13 14.06
CA ILE A 215 2.18 9.68 13.16
C ILE A 215 3.40 10.62 13.24
N LEU A 216 3.17 11.94 13.34
CA LEU A 216 4.23 12.92 13.56
C LEU A 216 4.99 12.61 14.86
N GLY A 217 4.25 12.43 15.98
CA GLY A 217 4.86 12.09 17.26
C GLY A 217 5.68 10.81 17.22
N VAL A 218 5.21 9.81 16.45
CA VAL A 218 5.90 8.53 16.27
C VAL A 218 7.13 8.66 15.38
N LEU A 219 7.07 9.40 14.26
CA LEU A 219 8.19 9.55 13.33
C LEU A 219 9.31 10.44 13.90
N GLU A 220 8.97 11.49 14.65
CA GLU A 220 9.92 12.43 15.17
C GLU A 220 10.37 12.11 16.62
N GLY A 221 9.57 11.30 17.33
CA GLY A 221 9.89 10.83 18.68
C GLY A 221 11.18 10.01 18.71
N GLY A 222 12.11 10.37 19.59
CA GLY A 222 13.42 9.74 19.69
C GLY A 222 14.42 10.18 18.61
N GLN A 223 14.00 10.98 17.61
CA GLN A 223 14.88 11.55 16.59
C GLN A 223 15.05 13.07 16.78
N SER A 224 14.00 13.84 16.52
CA SER A 224 14.03 15.30 16.63
C SER A 224 13.81 15.81 18.05
N TRP A 225 13.11 15.04 18.88
CA TRP A 225 12.89 15.31 20.30
C TRP A 225 12.84 14.03 21.13
N ALA A 226 13.22 14.15 22.42
CA ALA A 226 13.15 13.01 23.34
C ALA A 226 11.71 12.56 23.56
N TRP A 227 11.47 11.24 23.70
CA TRP A 227 10.15 10.67 23.95
C TRP A 227 9.44 11.27 25.17
N SER A 228 10.19 11.62 26.23
CA SER A 228 9.70 12.23 27.46
C SER A 228 9.63 13.75 27.42
N SER A 229 9.95 14.39 26.29
CA SER A 229 9.91 15.85 26.16
C SER A 229 8.48 16.40 26.24
N PRO A 230 8.29 17.64 26.72
CA PRO A 230 6.98 18.30 26.69
C PRO A 230 6.37 18.35 25.26
N ALA A 231 7.21 18.50 24.24
CA ALA A 231 6.77 18.48 22.83
C ALA A 231 6.16 17.13 22.44
N SER A 232 6.84 16.03 22.76
CA SER A 232 6.33 14.67 22.50
C SER A 232 5.01 14.42 23.22
N LEU A 233 4.97 14.74 24.52
CA LEU A 233 3.77 14.53 25.35
C LEU A 233 2.58 15.36 24.86
N THR A 234 2.80 16.62 24.46
CA THR A 234 1.72 17.48 23.92
C THR A 234 1.21 16.99 22.59
N VAL A 235 2.08 16.53 21.68
CA VAL A 235 1.68 15.98 20.37
C VAL A 235 0.85 14.70 20.53
N PHE A 236 1.28 13.77 21.39
CA PHE A 236 0.50 12.55 21.65
C PHE A 236 -0.81 12.84 22.39
N ALA A 237 -0.80 13.72 23.40
CA ALA A 237 -2.01 14.10 24.14
C ALA A 237 -3.03 14.79 23.21
N ALA A 238 -2.59 15.72 22.37
CA ALA A 238 -3.45 16.37 21.39
C ALA A 238 -3.98 15.38 20.33
N GLY A 239 -3.12 14.50 19.82
CA GLY A 239 -3.52 13.43 18.89
C GLY A 239 -4.56 12.50 19.51
N ALA A 240 -4.35 12.06 20.74
CA ALA A 240 -5.31 11.21 21.47
C ALA A 240 -6.64 11.94 21.75
N ALA A 241 -6.59 13.21 22.15
CA ALA A 241 -7.80 14.02 22.36
C ALA A 241 -8.61 14.19 21.08
N LEU A 242 -7.96 14.44 19.94
CA LEU A 242 -8.62 14.51 18.63
C LEU A 242 -9.16 13.15 18.19
N LEU A 243 -8.50 12.03 18.53
CA LEU A 243 -9.01 10.69 18.24
C LEU A 243 -10.27 10.39 19.05
N VAL A 244 -10.31 10.79 20.32
CA VAL A 244 -11.52 10.68 21.15
C VAL A 244 -12.63 11.55 20.55
N ALA A 245 -12.33 12.80 20.17
CA ALA A 245 -13.30 13.68 19.53
C ALA A 245 -13.81 13.08 18.21
N PHE A 246 -12.95 12.47 17.40
CA PHE A 246 -13.32 11.73 16.20
C PHE A 246 -14.30 10.60 16.52
N VAL A 247 -13.98 9.71 17.46
CA VAL A 247 -14.87 8.60 17.85
C VAL A 247 -16.23 9.11 18.34
N LEU A 248 -16.27 10.23 19.05
CA LEU A 248 -17.52 10.84 19.50
C LEU A 248 -18.32 11.44 18.35
N ALA A 249 -17.65 12.06 17.35
CA ALA A 249 -18.28 12.57 16.15
C ALA A 249 -18.84 11.43 15.29
N GLU A 250 -18.06 10.37 15.06
CA GLU A 250 -18.47 9.16 14.31
C GLU A 250 -19.73 8.48 14.90
N ARG A 251 -19.85 8.44 16.24
CA ARG A 251 -21.03 7.90 16.90
C ARG A 251 -22.31 8.69 16.62
N ARG A 252 -22.20 9.95 16.22
CA ARG A 252 -23.31 10.87 15.95
C ARG A 252 -23.51 11.13 14.46
N ALA A 253 -22.52 10.78 13.63
CA ALA A 253 -22.59 10.98 12.19
C ALA A 253 -23.64 10.05 11.57
N ALA A 254 -24.49 10.60 10.69
CA ALA A 254 -25.45 9.80 9.92
C ALA A 254 -24.74 8.85 8.96
N GLU A 255 -23.61 9.29 8.41
CA GLU A 255 -22.76 8.51 7.50
C GLU A 255 -21.28 8.66 7.85
N PRO A 256 -20.78 7.85 8.78
CA PRO A 256 -19.44 7.96 9.33
C PRO A 256 -18.35 7.66 8.27
N VAL A 257 -17.17 8.31 8.38
CA VAL A 257 -16.00 8.10 7.51
C VAL A 257 -15.38 6.72 7.76
N LEU A 258 -15.26 6.34 9.04
CA LEU A 258 -14.80 5.02 9.46
C LEU A 258 -15.90 4.37 10.29
N PRO A 259 -16.85 3.67 9.67
CA PRO A 259 -17.98 3.11 10.39
C PRO A 259 -17.52 2.17 11.51
N LEU A 260 -17.92 2.45 12.73
CA LEU A 260 -17.53 1.65 13.91
C LEU A 260 -18.00 0.20 13.82
N TRP A 261 -18.98 -0.10 12.94
CA TRP A 261 -19.40 -1.48 12.65
C TRP A 261 -18.27 -2.32 12.05
N VAL A 262 -17.32 -1.71 11.34
CA VAL A 262 -16.13 -2.41 10.81
C VAL A 262 -15.34 -3.02 11.97
N LEU A 263 -15.16 -2.28 13.06
CA LEU A 263 -14.46 -2.76 14.24
C LEU A 263 -15.31 -3.71 15.10
N SER A 264 -16.64 -3.69 14.97
CA SER A 264 -17.53 -4.60 15.69
C SER A 264 -17.68 -5.99 15.04
N ARG A 265 -17.47 -6.07 13.72
CA ARG A 265 -17.49 -7.35 12.99
C ARG A 265 -16.17 -8.10 13.18
N ARG A 266 -16.21 -9.25 13.83
CA ARG A 266 -15.02 -10.05 14.20
C ARG A 266 -14.06 -10.31 13.02
N LEU A 267 -14.58 -10.58 11.83
CA LEU A 267 -13.73 -10.80 10.63
C LEU A 267 -12.98 -9.54 10.25
N LEU A 268 -13.66 -8.39 10.18
CA LEU A 268 -13.07 -7.12 9.77
C LEU A 268 -12.07 -6.60 10.79
N LEU A 269 -12.38 -6.74 12.09
CA LEU A 269 -11.42 -6.40 13.16
C LEU A 269 -10.16 -7.26 13.06
N THR A 270 -10.31 -8.58 12.93
CA THR A 270 -9.15 -9.48 12.88
C THR A 270 -8.30 -9.25 11.64
N THR A 271 -8.89 -9.00 10.47
CA THR A 271 -8.15 -8.67 9.24
C THR A 271 -7.45 -7.32 9.33
N SER A 272 -8.02 -6.33 10.02
CA SER A 272 -7.38 -5.04 10.30
C SER A 272 -6.19 -5.19 11.26
N LEU A 273 -6.32 -5.99 12.32
CA LEU A 273 -5.21 -6.31 13.24
C LEU A 273 -4.08 -7.08 12.53
N ILE A 274 -4.43 -8.02 11.65
CA ILE A 274 -3.45 -8.71 10.80
C ILE A 274 -2.72 -7.72 9.90
N SER A 275 -3.43 -6.79 9.26
CA SER A 275 -2.82 -5.76 8.42
C SER A 275 -1.91 -4.82 9.20
N LEU A 276 -2.27 -4.46 10.43
CA LEU A 276 -1.41 -3.70 11.33
C LEU A 276 -0.09 -4.44 11.59
N GLY A 277 -0.17 -5.75 11.91
CA GLY A 277 1.03 -6.59 12.10
C GLY A 277 1.88 -6.71 10.82
N VAL A 278 1.25 -6.88 9.65
CA VAL A 278 1.94 -6.89 8.35
C VAL A 278 2.71 -5.58 8.13
N GLY A 279 2.09 -4.43 8.44
CA GLY A 279 2.74 -3.13 8.32
C GLY A 279 3.97 -3.00 9.21
N ALA A 280 3.86 -3.41 10.48
CA ALA A 280 4.97 -3.39 11.44
C ALA A 280 6.13 -4.30 10.97
N ILE A 281 5.84 -5.54 10.59
CA ILE A 281 6.87 -6.49 10.13
C ILE A 281 7.61 -5.94 8.91
N LEU A 282 6.88 -5.42 7.92
CA LEU A 282 7.47 -4.89 6.70
C LEU A 282 8.41 -3.73 6.97
N ILE A 283 7.98 -2.74 7.75
CA ILE A 283 8.80 -1.56 8.00
C ILE A 283 10.07 -1.93 8.81
N GLY A 284 9.97 -2.87 9.73
CA GLY A 284 11.12 -3.38 10.46
C GLY A 284 12.17 -4.00 9.55
N LEU A 285 11.72 -4.84 8.60
CA LEU A 285 12.64 -5.49 7.65
C LEU A 285 13.23 -4.51 6.65
N THR A 286 12.41 -3.64 6.05
CA THR A 286 12.87 -2.68 5.04
C THR A 286 13.87 -1.68 5.60
N SER A 287 13.73 -1.31 6.87
CA SER A 287 14.63 -0.34 7.51
C SER A 287 15.90 -0.97 8.06
N TYR A 288 15.83 -2.19 8.60
CA TYR A 288 16.95 -2.73 9.40
C TYR A 288 17.71 -3.87 8.73
N VAL A 289 17.17 -4.56 7.72
CA VAL A 289 17.92 -5.61 6.99
C VAL A 289 19.11 -5.01 6.22
N PRO A 290 18.98 -3.90 5.48
CA PRO A 290 20.14 -3.28 4.83
C PRO A 290 21.19 -2.83 5.86
N THR A 291 20.77 -2.09 6.89
CA THR A 291 21.64 -1.61 7.97
C THR A 291 22.42 -2.76 8.63
N TYR A 292 21.74 -3.89 8.89
CA TYR A 292 22.40 -5.08 9.44
C TYR A 292 23.46 -5.64 8.53
N LEU A 293 23.18 -5.81 7.23
CA LEU A 293 24.13 -6.38 6.27
C LEU A 293 25.33 -5.46 6.03
N GLU A 294 25.10 -4.15 5.99
CA GLU A 294 26.16 -3.16 5.86
C GLU A 294 27.08 -3.14 7.10
N SER A 295 26.49 -3.15 8.31
CA SER A 295 27.26 -3.08 9.55
C SER A 295 27.92 -4.42 9.95
N SER A 296 27.29 -5.57 9.67
CA SER A 296 27.80 -6.90 10.08
C SER A 296 28.77 -7.53 9.09
N LEU A 297 28.49 -7.39 7.78
CA LEU A 297 29.27 -8.03 6.70
C LEU A 297 30.07 -7.02 5.87
N GLY A 298 29.93 -5.71 6.12
CA GLY A 298 30.52 -4.68 5.24
C GLY A 298 29.96 -4.74 3.81
N SER A 299 28.74 -5.28 3.63
CA SER A 299 28.15 -5.49 2.30
C SER A 299 27.89 -4.15 1.60
N PRO A 300 28.15 -4.03 0.30
CA PRO A 300 27.75 -2.86 -0.46
C PRO A 300 26.23 -2.65 -0.38
N PRO A 301 25.72 -1.40 -0.37
CA PRO A 301 24.28 -1.10 -0.26
C PRO A 301 23.41 -1.81 -1.30
N ILE A 302 23.94 -2.02 -2.53
CA ILE A 302 23.24 -2.75 -3.59
C ILE A 302 23.01 -4.22 -3.24
N VAL A 303 23.98 -4.88 -2.58
CA VAL A 303 23.88 -6.29 -2.14
C VAL A 303 22.88 -6.40 -1.00
N ALA A 304 22.95 -5.47 -0.06
CA ALA A 304 21.98 -5.38 1.05
C ALA A 304 20.54 -5.16 0.53
N GLY A 305 20.37 -4.29 -0.44
CA GLY A 305 19.09 -4.07 -1.13
C GLY A 305 18.58 -5.30 -1.87
N LEU A 306 19.45 -6.06 -2.55
CA LEU A 306 19.08 -7.31 -3.23
C LEU A 306 18.65 -8.40 -2.24
N ALA A 307 19.29 -8.49 -1.09
CA ALA A 307 18.88 -9.42 -0.03
C ALA A 307 17.46 -9.10 0.49
N LEU A 308 17.15 -7.82 0.68
CA LEU A 308 15.79 -7.37 0.98
C LEU A 308 14.85 -7.63 -0.20
N GLY A 309 15.34 -7.53 -1.44
CA GLY A 309 14.61 -7.85 -2.67
C GLY A 309 14.03 -9.27 -2.67
N ALA A 310 14.66 -10.21 -1.98
CA ALA A 310 14.14 -11.57 -1.82
C ALA A 310 12.76 -11.59 -1.14
N LEU A 311 12.52 -10.72 -0.14
CA LEU A 311 11.20 -10.56 0.49
C LEU A 311 10.16 -10.10 -0.53
N THR A 312 10.48 -9.10 -1.34
CA THR A 312 9.58 -8.53 -2.35
C THR A 312 9.33 -9.50 -3.51
N MET A 313 10.22 -10.45 -3.78
CA MET A 313 9.99 -11.53 -4.74
C MET A 313 9.11 -12.65 -4.18
N GLY A 314 9.30 -13.03 -2.91
CA GLY A 314 8.48 -14.06 -2.26
C GLY A 314 7.00 -13.68 -2.18
N TRP A 315 6.71 -12.40 -1.92
CA TRP A 315 5.34 -11.91 -1.76
C TRP A 315 4.44 -12.14 -2.99
N PRO A 316 4.74 -11.67 -4.21
CA PRO A 316 3.87 -11.87 -5.37
C PRO A 316 3.75 -13.35 -5.77
N ILE A 317 4.80 -14.15 -5.58
CA ILE A 317 4.76 -15.59 -5.84
C ILE A 317 3.69 -16.24 -4.96
N ALA A 318 3.75 -16.02 -3.66
CA ALA A 318 2.80 -16.60 -2.72
C ALA A 318 1.39 -16.00 -2.88
N ALA A 319 1.27 -14.69 -3.12
CA ALA A 319 -0.01 -14.04 -3.36
C ALA A 319 -0.71 -14.59 -4.63
N GLY A 320 0.04 -14.81 -5.71
CA GLY A 320 -0.49 -15.38 -6.96
C GLY A 320 -0.95 -16.84 -6.82
N LEU A 321 -0.29 -17.60 -5.96
CA LEU A 321 -0.62 -19.00 -5.70
C LEU A 321 -1.67 -19.18 -4.59
N ALA A 322 -1.89 -18.16 -3.77
CA ALA A 322 -2.74 -18.21 -2.58
C ALA A 322 -4.16 -18.70 -2.87
N GLY A 323 -4.77 -18.27 -3.99
CA GLY A 323 -6.10 -18.69 -4.40
C GLY A 323 -6.17 -20.17 -4.67
N ARG A 324 -5.50 -20.60 -5.75
CA ARG A 324 -5.61 -21.96 -6.27
C ARG A 324 -5.14 -23.03 -5.29
N LEU A 325 -4.05 -22.79 -4.59
CA LEU A 325 -3.41 -23.81 -3.74
C LEU A 325 -3.92 -23.77 -2.29
N PHE A 326 -4.40 -22.62 -1.81
CA PHE A 326 -4.65 -22.44 -0.39
C PHE A 326 -6.08 -22.04 -0.06
N TYR A 327 -6.55 -20.80 -0.27
CA TYR A 327 -7.80 -20.38 0.32
C TYR A 327 -9.05 -20.94 -0.34
N LEU A 328 -9.00 -21.31 -1.63
CA LEU A 328 -10.10 -22.03 -2.28
C LEU A 328 -10.23 -23.46 -1.74
N ARG A 329 -9.13 -24.05 -1.27
CA ARG A 329 -9.11 -25.45 -0.78
C ARG A 329 -9.27 -25.53 0.74
N TYR A 330 -8.60 -24.68 1.50
CA TYR A 330 -8.52 -24.75 2.96
C TYR A 330 -9.25 -23.61 3.68
N GLY A 331 -9.75 -22.60 2.92
CA GLY A 331 -10.37 -21.40 3.45
C GLY A 331 -9.36 -20.32 3.85
N PHE A 332 -9.86 -19.11 4.04
CA PHE A 332 -9.03 -17.93 4.29
C PHE A 332 -8.23 -18.01 5.59
N ARG A 333 -8.86 -18.43 6.68
CA ARG A 333 -8.20 -18.54 8.00
C ARG A 333 -7.00 -19.47 7.97
N ALA A 334 -7.15 -20.66 7.38
CA ALA A 334 -6.05 -21.63 7.30
C ALA A 334 -4.88 -21.08 6.47
N THR A 335 -5.18 -20.41 5.35
CA THR A 335 -4.20 -19.78 4.49
C THR A 335 -3.39 -18.71 5.25
N VAL A 336 -4.08 -17.83 5.98
CA VAL A 336 -3.44 -16.80 6.80
C VAL A 336 -2.57 -17.41 7.90
N LEU A 337 -3.03 -18.47 8.58
CA LEU A 337 -2.24 -19.16 9.61
C LEU A 337 -0.99 -19.84 9.03
N ILE A 338 -1.08 -20.47 7.85
CA ILE A 338 0.07 -21.04 7.16
C ILE A 338 1.06 -19.91 6.80
N GLY A 339 0.57 -18.81 6.24
CA GLY A 339 1.41 -17.66 5.91
C GLY A 339 2.10 -17.05 7.13
N MET A 340 1.37 -16.89 8.23
CA MET A 340 1.97 -16.42 9.49
C MET A 340 2.97 -17.40 10.07
N GLY A 341 2.74 -18.70 9.94
CA GLY A 341 3.73 -19.73 10.32
C GLY A 341 5.04 -19.57 9.55
N LEU A 342 4.98 -19.34 8.23
CA LEU A 342 6.15 -19.03 7.41
C LEU A 342 6.83 -17.72 7.84
N ALA A 343 6.04 -16.67 8.11
CA ALA A 343 6.58 -15.39 8.55
C ALA A 343 7.31 -15.50 9.89
N VAL A 344 6.74 -16.23 10.85
CA VAL A 344 7.38 -16.52 12.15
C VAL A 344 8.66 -17.35 11.97
N ALA A 345 8.61 -18.40 11.14
CA ALA A 345 9.79 -19.22 10.86
C ALA A 345 10.93 -18.41 10.23
N GLY A 346 10.61 -17.58 9.21
CA GLY A 346 11.59 -16.69 8.59
C GLY A 346 12.13 -15.62 9.54
N ALA A 347 11.26 -15.02 10.39
CA ALA A 347 11.68 -14.05 11.39
C ALA A 347 12.55 -14.68 12.49
N ALA A 348 12.28 -15.93 12.88
CA ALA A 348 13.11 -16.68 13.81
C ALA A 348 14.50 -16.98 13.21
N LEU A 349 14.56 -17.44 11.94
CA LEU A 349 15.83 -17.63 11.23
C LEU A 349 16.62 -16.32 11.13
N LEU A 350 15.93 -15.20 10.86
CA LEU A 350 16.56 -13.89 10.81
C LEU A 350 17.09 -13.44 12.18
N ALA A 351 16.35 -13.67 13.26
CA ALA A 351 16.81 -13.39 14.63
C ALA A 351 18.05 -14.24 15.00
N LEU A 352 18.10 -15.51 14.57
CA LEU A 352 19.26 -16.38 14.77
C LEU A 352 20.49 -15.94 13.96
N SER A 353 20.32 -15.22 12.84
CA SER A 353 21.42 -14.70 12.02
C SER A 353 22.33 -13.72 12.79
N GLY A 354 21.87 -13.16 13.92
CA GLY A 354 22.66 -12.33 14.81
C GLY A 354 23.93 -13.03 15.37
N HIS A 355 23.93 -14.36 15.40
CA HIS A 355 25.09 -15.17 15.87
C HIS A 355 26.03 -15.56 14.73
N THR A 356 25.53 -15.80 13.52
CA THR A 356 26.28 -16.22 12.34
C THR A 356 25.78 -15.49 11.10
N PRO A 357 26.18 -14.21 10.92
CA PRO A 357 25.69 -13.43 9.79
C PRO A 357 26.21 -13.99 8.47
N THR A 358 25.29 -14.39 7.58
CA THR A 358 25.60 -14.73 6.21
C THR A 358 24.55 -14.13 5.29
N LEU A 359 24.99 -13.65 4.12
CA LEU A 359 24.09 -13.06 3.14
C LEU A 359 22.97 -14.03 2.73
N ALA A 360 23.32 -15.31 2.52
CA ALA A 360 22.36 -16.34 2.12
C ALA A 360 21.28 -16.59 3.18
N LEU A 361 21.65 -16.61 4.47
CA LEU A 361 20.70 -16.80 5.55
C LEU A 361 19.73 -15.62 5.66
N VAL A 362 20.24 -14.39 5.58
CA VAL A 362 19.40 -13.17 5.64
C VAL A 362 18.47 -13.10 4.42
N ALA A 363 18.98 -13.28 3.20
CA ALA A 363 18.18 -13.27 1.98
C ALA A 363 17.14 -14.40 1.98
N GLY A 364 17.53 -15.61 2.39
CA GLY A 364 16.62 -16.76 2.51
C GLY A 364 15.51 -16.52 3.54
N SER A 365 15.85 -15.95 4.70
CA SER A 365 14.88 -15.57 5.74
C SER A 365 13.89 -14.52 5.21
N CYS A 366 14.39 -13.49 4.53
CA CYS A 366 13.56 -12.47 3.87
C CYS A 366 12.62 -13.10 2.84
N PHE A 367 13.09 -14.03 2.02
CA PHE A 367 12.27 -14.74 1.04
C PHE A 367 11.13 -15.53 1.69
N VAL A 368 11.45 -16.30 2.76
CA VAL A 368 10.45 -17.07 3.53
C VAL A 368 9.39 -16.14 4.16
N ILE A 369 9.83 -15.01 4.74
CA ILE A 369 8.90 -14.01 5.26
C ILE A 369 8.04 -13.44 4.12
N GLY A 370 8.62 -13.16 2.96
CA GLY A 370 7.91 -12.69 1.77
C GLY A 370 6.81 -13.67 1.32
N LEU A 371 7.12 -14.96 1.25
CA LEU A 371 6.12 -16.00 0.97
C LEU A 371 5.01 -15.99 2.02
N GLY A 372 5.36 -15.87 3.30
CA GLY A 372 4.40 -15.74 4.39
C GLY A 372 3.48 -14.54 4.22
N MET A 373 4.05 -13.36 3.95
CA MET A 373 3.29 -12.11 3.76
C MET A 373 2.33 -12.18 2.58
N GLY A 374 2.71 -12.84 1.47
CA GLY A 374 1.83 -13.06 0.32
C GLY A 374 0.61 -13.91 0.65
N LEU A 375 0.76 -14.94 1.50
CA LEU A 375 -0.35 -15.77 2.00
C LEU A 375 -1.18 -15.09 3.09
N VAL A 376 -0.72 -13.99 3.67
CA VAL A 376 -1.41 -13.26 4.75
C VAL A 376 -2.15 -12.04 4.22
N ALA A 377 -1.43 -11.11 3.61
CA ALA A 377 -1.97 -9.79 3.30
C ALA A 377 -3.09 -9.84 2.24
N SER A 378 -2.88 -10.58 1.15
CA SER A 378 -3.87 -10.68 0.08
C SER A 378 -5.11 -11.48 0.50
N PRO A 379 -5.00 -12.71 1.05
CA PRO A 379 -6.16 -13.46 1.47
C PRO A 379 -6.97 -12.81 2.59
N SER A 380 -6.34 -12.15 3.57
CA SER A 380 -7.06 -11.45 4.63
C SER A 380 -7.88 -10.28 4.08
N LEU A 381 -7.34 -9.50 3.16
CA LEU A 381 -8.04 -8.41 2.50
C LEU A 381 -9.19 -8.92 1.62
N ILE A 382 -8.96 -9.99 0.84
CA ILE A 382 -9.99 -10.60 -0.01
C ILE A 382 -11.14 -11.13 0.86
N ALA A 383 -10.84 -11.79 1.98
CA ALA A 383 -11.85 -12.26 2.93
C ALA A 383 -12.69 -11.10 3.50
N ALA A 384 -12.04 -9.99 3.84
CA ALA A 384 -12.71 -8.79 4.33
C ALA A 384 -13.64 -8.18 3.26
N GLN A 385 -13.15 -8.01 2.02
CA GLN A 385 -13.96 -7.48 0.91
C GLN A 385 -15.12 -8.41 0.52
N ALA A 386 -14.93 -9.74 0.62
CA ALA A 386 -15.95 -10.71 0.29
C ALA A 386 -17.06 -10.85 1.35
N SER A 387 -16.85 -10.30 2.55
CA SER A 387 -17.81 -10.34 3.66
C SER A 387 -18.77 -9.15 3.70
N VAL A 388 -18.69 -8.24 2.75
CA VAL A 388 -19.46 -7.01 2.69
C VAL A 388 -20.02 -6.77 1.30
N ASP A 389 -21.08 -5.98 1.22
CA ASP A 389 -21.68 -5.58 -0.06
C ASP A 389 -20.71 -4.72 -0.89
N TRP A 390 -20.98 -4.63 -2.20
CA TRP A 390 -20.14 -3.88 -3.14
C TRP A 390 -19.88 -2.44 -2.68
N ALA A 391 -20.93 -1.75 -2.19
CA ALA A 391 -20.84 -0.37 -1.74
C ALA A 391 -19.91 -0.17 -0.51
N GLU A 392 -19.71 -1.20 0.31
CA GLU A 392 -18.90 -1.13 1.54
C GLU A 392 -17.43 -1.54 1.32
N ARG A 393 -17.09 -2.11 0.14
CA ARG A 393 -15.72 -2.62 -0.14
C ARG A 393 -14.66 -1.55 -0.07
N GLY A 394 -14.98 -0.32 -0.48
CA GLY A 394 -14.06 0.81 -0.41
C GLY A 394 -13.67 1.13 1.03
N VAL A 395 -14.66 1.20 1.92
CA VAL A 395 -14.47 1.47 3.35
C VAL A 395 -13.65 0.36 4.01
N VAL A 396 -13.96 -0.92 3.72
CA VAL A 396 -13.23 -2.07 4.27
C VAL A 396 -11.78 -2.08 3.79
N THR A 397 -11.55 -1.82 2.50
CA THR A 397 -10.20 -1.73 1.93
C THR A 397 -9.41 -0.59 2.56
N GLY A 398 -10.03 0.59 2.68
CA GLY A 398 -9.44 1.76 3.30
C GLY A 398 -9.07 1.52 4.76
N THR A 399 -9.97 0.92 5.55
CA THR A 399 -9.71 0.57 6.95
C THR A 399 -8.53 -0.40 7.08
N ASN A 400 -8.45 -1.39 6.20
CA ASN A 400 -7.36 -2.37 6.20
C ASN A 400 -6.01 -1.73 5.83
N MET A 401 -6.00 -0.84 4.82
CA MET A 401 -4.82 -0.07 4.42
C MET A 401 -4.38 0.92 5.50
N PHE A 402 -5.32 1.59 6.13
CA PHE A 402 -5.10 2.48 7.26
C PHE A 402 -4.47 1.73 8.44
N ALA A 403 -5.03 0.58 8.82
CA ALA A 403 -4.47 -0.27 9.87
C ALA A 403 -3.01 -0.67 9.55
N ARG A 404 -2.71 -1.00 8.29
CA ARG A 404 -1.35 -1.30 7.85
C ARG A 404 -0.41 -0.09 7.97
N SER A 405 -0.86 1.10 7.61
CA SER A 405 -0.06 2.32 7.73
C SER A 405 0.24 2.67 9.18
N ILE A 406 -0.75 2.55 10.07
CA ILE A 406 -0.54 2.69 11.53
C ILE A 406 0.45 1.65 12.04
N GLY A 407 0.29 0.39 11.62
CA GLY A 407 1.19 -0.68 11.98
C GLY A 407 2.64 -0.38 11.58
N SER A 408 2.85 0.18 10.39
CA SER A 408 4.17 0.64 9.94
C SER A 408 4.70 1.79 10.81
N ALA A 409 3.87 2.80 11.10
CA ALA A 409 4.28 3.96 11.88
C ALA A 409 4.63 3.58 13.35
N VAL A 410 3.78 2.79 13.99
CA VAL A 410 4.03 2.29 15.35
C VAL A 410 5.22 1.31 15.36
N GLY A 411 5.31 0.46 14.34
CA GLY A 411 6.41 -0.50 14.19
C GLY A 411 7.76 0.20 14.12
N ILE A 412 7.91 1.21 13.27
CA ILE A 412 9.20 1.92 13.12
C ILE A 412 9.61 2.64 14.41
N ALA A 413 8.64 3.16 15.18
CA ALA A 413 8.92 3.78 16.46
C ALA A 413 9.44 2.78 17.49
N ILE A 414 8.75 1.65 17.65
CA ILE A 414 9.14 0.61 18.59
C ILE A 414 10.51 0.05 18.20
N PHE A 415 10.71 -0.25 16.92
CA PHE A 415 11.97 -0.81 16.42
C PHE A 415 13.12 0.19 16.52
N GLY A 416 12.84 1.48 16.27
CA GLY A 416 13.80 2.55 16.49
C GLY A 416 14.21 2.68 17.96
N ALA A 417 13.24 2.65 18.88
CA ALA A 417 13.50 2.70 20.30
C ALA A 417 14.34 1.48 20.77
N VAL A 418 14.03 0.28 20.29
CA VAL A 418 14.80 -0.93 20.58
C VAL A 418 16.23 -0.81 20.03
N ALA A 419 16.39 -0.43 18.75
CA ALA A 419 17.68 -0.28 18.12
C ALA A 419 18.54 0.76 18.86
N ASN A 420 17.99 1.97 19.06
CA ASN A 420 18.71 3.08 19.70
C ASN A 420 19.08 2.76 21.16
N GLY A 421 18.19 2.09 21.91
CA GLY A 421 18.48 1.66 23.27
C GLY A 421 19.66 0.68 23.34
N ILE A 422 19.76 -0.25 22.39
CA ILE A 422 20.88 -1.20 22.31
C ILE A 422 22.15 -0.50 21.81
N ILE A 423 22.05 0.34 20.78
CA ILE A 423 23.19 1.05 20.20
C ILE A 423 23.83 1.98 21.24
N SER A 424 23.03 2.80 21.94
CA SER A 424 23.54 3.70 22.97
C SER A 424 24.18 2.99 24.16
N SER A 425 23.65 1.81 24.54
CA SER A 425 24.25 1.02 25.65
C SER A 425 25.56 0.29 25.26
N ARG A 426 25.89 0.21 23.95
CA ARG A 426 27.04 -0.54 23.44
C ARG A 426 28.12 0.29 22.74
N GLY A 427 28.15 1.59 22.94
CA GLY A 427 29.21 2.46 22.40
C GLY A 427 28.76 3.47 21.35
N GLY A 428 27.48 3.49 21.00
CA GLY A 428 26.90 4.50 20.11
C GLY A 428 26.97 4.13 18.61
N GLU A 429 26.50 5.05 17.78
CA GLU A 429 26.36 4.83 16.32
C GLU A 429 27.69 4.70 15.56
N ALA A 430 28.81 5.16 16.15
CA ALA A 430 30.13 5.07 15.54
C ALA A 430 30.71 3.65 15.58
N ASP A 431 30.18 2.76 16.44
CA ASP A 431 30.63 1.37 16.53
C ASP A 431 29.74 0.45 15.66
N PRO A 432 30.28 -0.14 14.57
CA PRO A 432 29.53 -1.08 13.72
C PRO A 432 28.97 -2.29 14.48
N ARG A 433 29.64 -2.70 15.57
CA ARG A 433 29.15 -3.81 16.43
C ARG A 433 27.91 -3.40 17.21
N ALA A 434 27.86 -2.16 17.69
CA ALA A 434 26.67 -1.64 18.36
C ALA A 434 25.49 -1.53 17.40
N VAL A 435 25.73 -1.04 16.17
CA VAL A 435 24.71 -0.96 15.11
C VAL A 435 24.20 -2.34 14.73
N THR A 436 25.10 -3.32 14.53
CA THR A 436 24.74 -4.72 14.25
C THR A 436 23.87 -5.31 15.37
N ALA A 437 24.24 -5.06 16.62
CA ALA A 437 23.47 -5.53 17.78
C ALA A 437 22.09 -4.86 17.87
N GLY A 438 22.00 -3.57 17.57
CA GLY A 438 20.72 -2.84 17.50
C GLY A 438 19.80 -3.42 16.44
N ALA A 439 20.31 -3.65 15.22
CA ALA A 439 19.56 -4.27 14.14
C ALA A 439 19.13 -5.71 14.46
N SER A 440 19.99 -6.51 15.11
CA SER A 440 19.64 -7.86 15.59
C SER A 440 18.51 -7.82 16.63
N GLY A 441 18.53 -6.83 17.53
CA GLY A 441 17.44 -6.59 18.49
C GLY A 441 16.11 -6.28 17.81
N VAL A 442 16.15 -5.56 16.70
CA VAL A 442 14.95 -5.31 15.89
C VAL A 442 14.42 -6.61 15.27
N PHE A 443 15.27 -7.56 14.84
CA PHE A 443 14.79 -8.84 14.31
C PHE A 443 14.03 -9.66 15.35
N ILE A 444 14.44 -9.59 16.62
CA ILE A 444 13.69 -10.19 17.74
C ILE A 444 12.33 -9.47 17.90
N ALA A 445 12.31 -8.14 17.82
CA ALA A 445 11.06 -7.38 17.90
C ALA A 445 10.13 -7.67 16.71
N VAL A 446 10.66 -7.87 15.50
CA VAL A 446 9.90 -8.32 14.32
C VAL A 446 9.33 -9.73 14.53
N LEU A 447 10.09 -10.65 15.13
CA LEU A 447 9.60 -11.98 15.50
C LEU A 447 8.44 -11.88 16.50
N LEU A 448 8.55 -11.05 17.52
CA LEU A 448 7.46 -10.81 18.48
C LEU A 448 6.23 -10.23 17.79
N ALA A 449 6.40 -9.26 16.90
CA ALA A 449 5.30 -8.71 16.09
C ALA A 449 4.62 -9.78 15.23
N ALA A 450 5.39 -10.69 14.63
CA ALA A 450 4.86 -11.81 13.87
C ALA A 450 4.05 -12.77 14.75
N VAL A 451 4.55 -13.13 15.94
CA VAL A 451 3.82 -13.97 16.92
C VAL A 451 2.53 -13.29 17.38
N LEU A 452 2.55 -12.00 17.69
CA LEU A 452 1.33 -11.25 18.04
C LEU A 452 0.31 -11.24 16.89
N THR A 453 0.79 -11.16 15.64
CA THR A 453 -0.10 -11.23 14.47
C THR A 453 -0.70 -12.62 14.29
N VAL A 454 0.02 -13.71 14.65
CA VAL A 454 -0.56 -15.08 14.73
C VAL A 454 -1.74 -15.10 15.69
N LEU A 455 -1.63 -14.46 16.86
CA LEU A 455 -2.73 -14.42 17.81
C LEU A 455 -3.99 -13.76 17.19
N ALA A 456 -3.82 -12.65 16.47
CA ALA A 456 -4.94 -12.04 15.73
C ALA A 456 -5.53 -13.00 14.68
N ALA A 457 -4.69 -13.72 13.94
CA ALA A 457 -5.11 -14.70 12.94
C ALA A 457 -5.86 -15.90 13.55
N LEU A 458 -5.52 -16.33 14.75
CA LEU A 458 -6.23 -17.39 15.49
C LEU A 458 -7.66 -16.99 15.85
N PHE A 459 -7.94 -15.70 16.06
CA PHE A 459 -9.27 -15.19 16.31
C PHE A 459 -10.08 -14.94 15.03
N MET A 460 -9.48 -15.05 13.85
CA MET A 460 -10.17 -14.89 12.56
C MET A 460 -11.24 -15.96 12.39
N PRO A 461 -12.51 -15.63 12.04
CA PRO A 461 -13.56 -16.61 11.77
C PRO A 461 -13.21 -17.53 10.60
N LYS A 462 -13.75 -18.74 10.63
CA LYS A 462 -13.65 -19.67 9.48
C LYS A 462 -14.60 -19.21 8.38
N VAL A 463 -14.09 -18.64 7.32
CA VAL A 463 -14.84 -18.25 6.13
C VAL A 463 -14.36 -19.12 4.96
N ARG A 464 -15.30 -19.81 4.27
CA ARG A 464 -15.03 -20.56 3.05
C ARG A 464 -15.19 -19.64 1.83
N ALA A 465 -14.39 -19.86 0.80
CA ALA A 465 -14.44 -19.06 -0.42
C ALA A 465 -15.77 -19.26 -1.20
N GLU A 466 -16.39 -20.42 -1.08
CA GLU A 466 -17.68 -20.76 -1.72
C GLU A 466 -18.83 -19.90 -1.19
N ALA A 467 -18.85 -19.60 0.11
CA ALA A 467 -19.84 -18.70 0.73
C ALA A 467 -19.67 -17.23 0.30
N ALA A 468 -18.52 -16.90 -0.28
CA ALA A 468 -18.19 -15.55 -0.74
C ALA A 468 -18.45 -15.35 -2.26
N THR A 469 -18.92 -16.41 -2.96
CA THR A 469 -19.14 -16.39 -4.41
C THR A 469 -20.57 -16.06 -4.82
N GLU A 470 -21.53 -16.02 -3.91
CA GLU A 470 -22.86 -15.48 -4.21
C GLU A 470 -22.84 -13.96 -4.09
N PRO A 471 -22.95 -13.20 -5.19
CA PRO A 471 -23.05 -11.75 -5.13
C PRO A 471 -24.46 -11.38 -4.69
N ALA A 472 -24.66 -11.04 -3.43
CA ALA A 472 -25.84 -10.29 -3.04
C ALA A 472 -25.76 -8.92 -3.75
N GLY A 473 -26.51 -8.75 -4.85
CA GLY A 473 -26.72 -7.45 -5.48
C GLY A 473 -25.56 -6.89 -6.32
N ALA A 474 -24.68 -7.71 -6.88
CA ALA A 474 -23.75 -7.22 -7.89
C ALA A 474 -24.53 -6.74 -9.12
N PRO A 475 -24.34 -5.49 -9.61
CA PRO A 475 -24.74 -5.16 -10.96
C PRO A 475 -24.07 -6.15 -11.93
N GLU A 476 -24.76 -6.53 -13.00
CA GLU A 476 -24.19 -7.41 -14.02
C GLU A 476 -22.76 -6.98 -14.38
N PRO A 477 -21.85 -7.93 -14.68
CA PRO A 477 -20.46 -7.59 -15.01
C PRO A 477 -20.48 -6.48 -16.05
N VAL A 478 -19.81 -5.38 -15.74
CA VAL A 478 -19.67 -4.24 -16.67
C VAL A 478 -19.14 -4.80 -17.98
N ALA A 479 -20.00 -4.86 -18.98
CA ALA A 479 -19.61 -5.25 -20.31
C ALA A 479 -18.54 -4.26 -20.77
N VAL A 480 -17.34 -4.74 -21.00
CA VAL A 480 -16.32 -3.99 -21.72
C VAL A 480 -16.86 -3.92 -23.16
N GLY A 481 -17.59 -2.85 -23.45
CA GLY A 481 -18.21 -2.67 -24.76
C GLY A 481 -17.15 -2.70 -25.85
N PRO A 482 -17.40 -3.41 -26.95
CA PRO A 482 -16.55 -3.27 -28.13
C PRO A 482 -16.63 -1.80 -28.59
N THR A 483 -15.48 -1.23 -28.88
CA THR A 483 -15.38 0.02 -29.65
C THR A 483 -16.33 -0.10 -30.83
N GLU A 484 -17.30 0.83 -30.94
CA GLU A 484 -18.12 0.97 -32.14
C GLU A 484 -17.20 1.07 -33.35
N SER A 485 -17.09 -0.04 -34.06
CA SER A 485 -16.56 -0.06 -35.40
C SER A 485 -17.58 0.70 -36.26
N SER A 486 -17.15 1.85 -36.79
CA SER A 486 -17.77 2.62 -37.85
C SER A 486 -18.64 1.73 -38.74
N ALA A 487 -19.96 1.79 -38.56
CA ALA A 487 -20.89 1.32 -39.54
C ALA A 487 -20.82 2.28 -40.74
N ALA A 488 -20.37 1.78 -41.88
CA ALA A 488 -20.47 2.44 -43.16
C ALA A 488 -21.95 2.69 -43.48
N PRO A 489 -22.31 3.84 -44.09
CA PRO A 489 -23.69 4.10 -44.46
C PRO A 489 -24.14 3.16 -45.59
N ASP A 490 -25.30 2.54 -45.40
CA ASP A 490 -25.97 1.76 -46.41
C ASP A 490 -26.26 2.59 -47.67
N PRO A 491 -26.08 2.04 -48.88
CA PRO A 491 -26.40 2.74 -50.11
C PRO A 491 -27.93 2.83 -50.31
N ILE A 492 -28.37 4.04 -50.60
CA ILE A 492 -29.70 4.40 -51.01
C ILE A 492 -30.13 3.56 -52.20
N ALA A 493 -31.11 2.66 -52.03
CA ALA A 493 -31.87 2.03 -53.15
C ALA A 493 -33.15 2.83 -53.33
N GLY A 494 -33.18 3.56 -54.42
CA GLY A 494 -34.35 4.29 -54.85
C GLY A 494 -35.33 3.39 -55.61
N GLY A 495 -36.58 3.83 -55.55
CA GLY A 495 -37.47 3.83 -56.68
C GLY A 495 -38.44 2.66 -56.85
N ALA A 496 -39.66 2.97 -56.81
CA ALA A 496 -40.75 2.77 -57.79
C ALA A 496 -42.05 2.29 -57.12
N GLU A 497 -42.98 3.22 -57.05
CA GLU A 497 -44.26 3.22 -57.76
C GLU A 497 -45.11 1.94 -57.76
N GLY A 498 -46.37 2.10 -57.32
CA GLY A 498 -47.43 1.20 -57.78
C GLY A 498 -48.67 1.18 -56.90
N ALA A 499 -49.58 2.16 -57.12
CA ALA A 499 -51.03 2.01 -57.28
C ALA A 499 -51.90 1.25 -56.25
N GLU A 500 -52.81 1.96 -55.63
CA GLU A 500 -54.17 1.65 -55.22
C GLU A 500 -54.93 0.75 -56.25
N PRO A 501 -56.15 0.08 -55.98
CA PRO A 501 -57.19 0.58 -55.08
C PRO A 501 -58.05 -0.48 -54.35
N ALA A 502 -58.84 0.01 -53.38
CA ALA A 502 -60.21 -0.29 -52.99
C ALA A 502 -60.73 -1.75 -52.91
N ARG A 503 -61.09 -2.18 -51.73
CA ARG A 503 -62.45 -2.40 -51.23
C ARG A 503 -62.47 -2.73 -49.74
#